data_88e44a482b0dcbe77509430ceed51463
#
_entry.id   88e44a482b0dcbe77509430ceed51463
#
_cell.length_a   1.000
_cell.length_b   1.000
_cell.length_c   1.000
_cell.angle_alpha   90.00
_cell.angle_beta   90.00
_cell.angle_gamma   90.00
#
_symmetry.space_group_name_H-M   'P 1'
#
loop_
_entity.id
_entity.type
_entity.pdbx_description
1 polymer ?
#
loop_
_entity_poly.entity_id
_entity_poly.type
_entity_poly.pdbx_seq_one_letter_code
_entity_poly.pdbx_strand_id
1 'polypeptide(L)'
;MSLRFIKRRQRYRLFLAGAGMLSFLLVLFLLGSCMRRCLLVEKTPVIENELRMIKLWDEAAGELVEIGLEAYVLGVVAAEMPASFAEEALKAQAVAARTYALKRLLVPDPRVKAVHQAAELSSDPAVNQAWISTAV
;
A
#
# COMPACT_ATOMS: atom_id res chain seq x y z
N MET A 1 -33.48 -34.05 55.67
CA MET A 1 -32.92 -32.72 55.32
C MET A 1 -31.81 -32.79 54.30
N SER A 2 -31.77 -33.72 53.39
CA SER A 2 -30.60 -33.95 52.50
C SER A 2 -30.83 -33.83 50.98
N LEU A 3 -32.05 -34.02 50.47
CA LEU A 3 -32.31 -34.02 49.04
C LEU A 3 -32.30 -32.68 48.32
N ARG A 4 -32.54 -31.57 49.05
CA ARG A 4 -32.53 -30.21 48.49
C ARG A 4 -31.10 -29.68 48.23
N PHE A 5 -30.10 -30.13 48.99
CA PHE A 5 -28.71 -29.74 48.82
C PHE A 5 -28.05 -30.39 47.60
N ILE A 6 -28.41 -31.62 47.28
CA ILE A 6 -27.89 -32.39 46.14
C ILE A 6 -28.39 -31.78 44.82
N LYS A 7 -29.69 -31.41 44.73
CA LYS A 7 -30.27 -30.76 43.53
C LYS A 7 -29.67 -29.37 43.26
N ARG A 8 -29.26 -28.62 44.32
CA ARG A 8 -28.65 -27.33 44.17
C ARG A 8 -27.22 -27.44 43.58
N ARG A 9 -26.39 -28.38 44.05
CA ARG A 9 -25.04 -28.63 43.51
C ARG A 9 -25.07 -29.11 42.08
N GLN A 10 -26.04 -29.88 41.69
CA GLN A 10 -26.20 -30.38 40.30
C GLN A 10 -26.55 -29.22 39.32
N ARG A 11 -27.40 -28.29 39.74
CA ARG A 11 -27.73 -27.10 38.94
C ARG A 11 -26.54 -26.17 38.74
N TYR A 12 -25.72 -25.95 39.78
CA TYR A 12 -24.49 -25.14 39.68
C TYR A 12 -23.48 -25.80 38.72
N ARG A 13 -23.32 -27.11 38.74
CA ARG A 13 -22.42 -27.83 37.80
C ARG A 13 -22.86 -27.71 36.36
N LEU A 14 -24.16 -27.79 36.09
CA LEU A 14 -24.71 -27.57 34.75
C LEU A 14 -24.56 -26.11 34.29
N PHE A 15 -24.76 -25.15 35.20
CA PHE A 15 -24.53 -23.72 34.88
C PHE A 15 -23.06 -23.41 34.59
N LEU A 16 -22.13 -23.97 35.35
CA LEU A 16 -20.69 -23.79 35.13
C LEU A 16 -20.24 -24.48 33.84
N ALA A 17 -20.76 -25.64 33.51
CA ALA A 17 -20.46 -26.33 32.26
C ALA A 17 -20.99 -25.56 31.05
N GLY A 18 -22.21 -25.00 31.15
CA GLY A 18 -22.80 -24.15 30.10
C GLY A 18 -22.05 -22.85 29.87
N ALA A 19 -21.64 -22.16 30.97
CA ALA A 19 -20.86 -20.94 30.90
C ALA A 19 -19.47 -21.17 30.30
N GLY A 20 -18.82 -22.29 30.64
CA GLY A 20 -17.52 -22.69 30.06
C GLY A 20 -17.60 -22.97 28.56
N MET A 21 -18.67 -23.65 28.13
CA MET A 21 -18.88 -23.95 26.72
C MET A 21 -19.17 -22.67 25.92
N LEU A 22 -19.95 -21.75 26.46
CA LEU A 22 -20.23 -20.46 25.80
C LEU A 22 -18.99 -19.60 25.68
N SER A 23 -18.15 -19.55 26.73
CA SER A 23 -16.85 -18.86 26.71
C SER A 23 -15.90 -19.47 25.68
N PHE A 24 -15.83 -20.77 25.57
CA PHE A 24 -15.01 -21.47 24.57
C PHE A 24 -15.46 -21.17 23.14
N LEU A 25 -16.77 -21.18 22.87
CA LEU A 25 -17.31 -20.81 21.56
C LEU A 25 -17.05 -19.34 21.22
N LEU A 26 -17.11 -18.44 22.20
CA LEU A 26 -16.78 -17.02 22.00
C LEU A 26 -15.30 -16.84 21.62
N VAL A 27 -14.40 -17.54 22.28
CA VAL A 27 -12.96 -17.52 21.97
C VAL A 27 -12.70 -18.06 20.57
N LEU A 28 -13.33 -19.17 20.19
CA LEU A 28 -13.23 -19.72 18.82
C LEU A 28 -13.76 -18.75 17.77
N PHE A 29 -14.86 -18.06 18.07
CA PHE A 29 -15.42 -17.05 17.16
C PHE A 29 -14.49 -15.84 17.00
N LEU A 30 -13.90 -15.36 18.09
CA LEU A 30 -12.93 -14.25 18.05
C LEU A 30 -11.63 -14.63 17.33
N LEU A 31 -11.12 -15.86 17.56
CA LEU A 31 -9.95 -16.37 16.85
C LEU A 31 -10.23 -16.56 15.35
N GLY A 32 -11.41 -17.10 15.01
CA GLY A 32 -11.85 -17.24 13.61
C GLY A 32 -12.04 -15.91 12.91
N SER A 33 -12.51 -14.89 13.63
CA SER A 33 -12.66 -13.53 13.09
C SER A 33 -11.33 -12.84 12.85
N CYS A 34 -10.35 -13.06 13.75
CA CYS A 34 -8.99 -12.57 13.59
C CYS A 34 -8.28 -13.24 12.40
N MET A 35 -8.44 -14.57 12.27
CA MET A 35 -7.84 -15.34 11.17
C MET A 35 -8.46 -14.99 9.82
N ARG A 36 -9.78 -14.72 9.76
CA ARG A 36 -10.42 -14.21 8.54
C ARG A 36 -9.89 -12.85 8.10
N ARG A 37 -9.59 -11.94 9.02
CA ARG A 37 -8.97 -10.64 8.69
C ARG A 37 -7.54 -10.78 8.20
N CYS A 38 -6.79 -11.77 8.67
CA CYS A 38 -5.42 -12.04 8.22
C CYS A 38 -5.38 -12.75 6.85
N LEU A 39 -6.40 -13.55 6.51
CA LEU A 39 -6.51 -14.26 5.23
C LEU A 39 -7.16 -13.43 4.13
N LEU A 40 -7.91 -12.38 4.48
CA LEU A 40 -8.33 -11.33 3.57
C LEU A 40 -7.21 -10.27 3.47
N VAL A 41 -6.01 -10.69 3.13
CA VAL A 41 -5.11 -9.84 2.36
C VAL A 41 -5.87 -9.64 1.05
N GLU A 42 -6.59 -8.53 1.01
CA GLU A 42 -7.22 -8.02 -0.21
C GLU A 42 -6.13 -8.10 -1.27
N LYS A 43 -6.33 -8.96 -2.26
CA LYS A 43 -5.51 -9.00 -3.45
C LYS A 43 -5.60 -7.60 -4.01
N THR A 44 -4.68 -6.73 -3.58
CA THR A 44 -4.48 -5.47 -4.30
C THR A 44 -4.41 -5.87 -5.75
N PRO A 45 -5.23 -5.29 -6.62
CA PRO A 45 -5.14 -5.60 -8.03
C PRO A 45 -3.66 -5.44 -8.36
N VAL A 46 -3.03 -6.50 -8.83
CA VAL A 46 -1.73 -6.41 -9.48
C VAL A 46 -2.01 -5.46 -10.62
N ILE A 47 -1.70 -4.19 -10.39
CA ILE A 47 -1.76 -3.17 -11.42
C ILE A 47 -0.82 -3.75 -12.46
N GLU A 48 -1.39 -4.17 -13.58
CA GLU A 48 -0.66 -4.61 -14.76
C GLU A 48 0.25 -3.43 -15.13
N ASN A 49 1.49 -3.48 -14.62
CA ASN A 49 2.42 -2.34 -14.57
C ASN A 49 2.97 -1.98 -15.96
N GLU A 50 2.71 -2.82 -16.95
CA GLU A 50 3.35 -2.65 -18.25
C GLU A 50 2.77 -1.52 -19.13
N LEU A 51 1.63 -0.92 -18.75
CA LEU A 51 0.95 0.05 -19.61
C LEU A 51 0.45 1.30 -18.88
N ARG A 52 0.91 1.57 -17.65
CA ARG A 52 0.44 2.77 -16.97
C ARG A 52 1.17 4.00 -17.49
N MET A 53 0.47 4.81 -18.26
CA MET A 53 0.94 6.12 -18.71
C MET A 53 0.83 7.13 -17.56
N ILE A 54 1.81 8.00 -17.46
CA ILE A 54 1.92 9.09 -16.49
C ILE A 54 1.94 10.39 -17.25
N LYS A 55 1.17 11.36 -16.79
CA LYS A 55 1.19 12.74 -17.28
C LYS A 55 2.18 13.55 -16.46
N LEU A 56 3.38 13.69 -16.99
CA LEU A 56 4.49 14.43 -16.37
C LEU A 56 4.53 15.84 -16.93
N TRP A 57 4.57 16.84 -16.03
CA TRP A 57 4.95 18.19 -16.40
C TRP A 57 6.47 18.28 -16.45
N ASP A 58 7.03 18.48 -17.63
CA ASP A 58 8.46 18.68 -17.79
C ASP A 58 8.79 20.19 -17.68
N GLU A 59 9.40 20.58 -16.56
CA GLU A 59 9.78 21.97 -16.31
C GLU A 59 10.83 22.49 -17.29
N ALA A 60 11.74 21.64 -17.74
CA ALA A 60 12.81 22.03 -18.66
C ALA A 60 12.27 22.31 -20.06
N ALA A 61 11.31 21.50 -20.53
CA ALA A 61 10.68 21.67 -21.83
C ALA A 61 9.46 22.60 -21.77
N GLY A 62 8.85 22.79 -20.59
CA GLY A 62 7.63 23.57 -20.42
C GLY A 62 6.41 22.91 -21.05
N GLU A 63 6.37 21.58 -21.09
CA GLU A 63 5.30 20.82 -21.73
C GLU A 63 4.82 19.63 -20.89
N LEU A 64 3.61 19.17 -21.21
CA LEU A 64 3.03 17.97 -20.63
C LEU A 64 3.39 16.75 -21.47
N VAL A 65 4.14 15.82 -20.88
CA VAL A 65 4.61 14.60 -21.54
C VAL A 65 3.85 13.40 -21.02
N GLU A 66 3.36 12.54 -21.90
CA GLU A 66 2.82 11.23 -21.51
C GLU A 66 3.89 10.15 -21.66
N ILE A 67 4.28 9.53 -20.55
CA ILE A 67 5.34 8.51 -20.51
C ILE A 67 4.90 7.28 -19.73
N GLY A 68 5.44 6.12 -20.07
CA GLY A 68 5.21 4.90 -19.29
C GLY A 68 5.87 4.98 -17.90
N LEU A 69 5.28 4.32 -16.91
CA LEU A 69 5.79 4.28 -15.53
C LEU A 69 7.28 3.86 -15.49
N GLU A 70 7.67 2.86 -16.26
CA GLU A 70 9.07 2.37 -16.25
C GLU A 70 10.02 3.39 -16.88
N ALA A 71 9.61 4.12 -17.92
CA ALA A 71 10.39 5.21 -18.50
C ALA A 71 10.53 6.37 -17.51
N TYR A 72 9.47 6.68 -16.76
CA TYR A 72 9.55 7.64 -15.67
C TYR A 72 10.56 7.22 -14.60
N VAL A 73 10.49 5.97 -14.11
CA VAL A 73 11.41 5.43 -13.10
C VAL A 73 12.86 5.49 -13.60
N LEU A 74 13.10 5.14 -14.85
CA LEU A 74 14.44 5.22 -15.46
C LEU A 74 14.97 6.67 -15.47
N GLY A 75 14.13 7.62 -15.87
CA GLY A 75 14.48 9.06 -15.89
C GLY A 75 14.76 9.62 -14.49
N VAL A 76 14.03 9.17 -13.47
CA VAL A 76 14.30 9.54 -12.06
C VAL A 76 15.63 8.97 -11.58
N VAL A 77 15.89 7.67 -11.79
CA VAL A 77 17.17 7.06 -11.39
C VAL A 77 18.33 7.75 -12.08
N ALA A 78 18.21 8.05 -13.36
CA ALA A 78 19.25 8.75 -14.12
C ALA A 78 19.50 10.19 -13.63
N ALA A 79 18.46 10.88 -13.15
CA ALA A 79 18.55 12.24 -12.62
C ALA A 79 19.14 12.30 -11.21
N GLU A 80 18.81 11.31 -10.36
CA GLU A 80 19.13 11.35 -8.93
C GLU A 80 20.39 10.56 -8.56
N MET A 81 20.83 9.60 -9.39
CA MET A 81 21.95 8.73 -9.04
C MET A 81 23.00 8.60 -10.15
N PRO A 82 24.30 8.74 -9.83
CA PRO A 82 25.37 8.42 -10.75
C PRO A 82 25.32 6.97 -11.23
N ALA A 83 25.52 6.74 -12.53
CA ALA A 83 25.54 5.39 -13.11
C ALA A 83 26.67 4.50 -12.56
N SER A 84 27.69 5.08 -11.91
CA SER A 84 28.79 4.37 -11.26
C SER A 84 28.46 3.76 -9.90
N PHE A 85 27.24 4.00 -9.39
CA PHE A 85 26.81 3.41 -8.12
C PHE A 85 26.61 1.90 -8.28
N ALA A 86 26.68 1.18 -7.14
CA ALA A 86 26.41 -0.25 -7.11
C ALA A 86 25.02 -0.57 -7.67
N GLU A 87 24.89 -1.64 -8.42
CA GLU A 87 23.64 -2.05 -9.07
C GLU A 87 22.49 -2.20 -8.08
N GLU A 88 22.77 -2.70 -6.87
CA GLU A 88 21.79 -2.85 -5.80
C GLU A 88 21.27 -1.49 -5.31
N ALA A 89 22.11 -0.46 -5.29
CA ALA A 89 21.70 0.89 -4.93
C ALA A 89 20.79 1.49 -6.01
N LEU A 90 21.12 1.29 -7.29
CA LEU A 90 20.27 1.73 -8.41
C LEU A 90 18.92 1.01 -8.41
N LYS A 91 18.90 -0.28 -8.12
CA LYS A 91 17.65 -1.06 -7.96
C LYS A 91 16.80 -0.55 -6.79
N ALA A 92 17.42 -0.25 -5.66
CA ALA A 92 16.73 0.30 -4.49
C ALA A 92 16.10 1.65 -4.82
N GLN A 93 16.81 2.54 -5.51
CA GLN A 93 16.28 3.82 -5.97
C GLN A 93 15.12 3.64 -6.95
N ALA A 94 15.21 2.69 -7.88
CA ALA A 94 14.12 2.39 -8.81
C ALA A 94 12.84 1.94 -8.08
N VAL A 95 12.97 1.12 -7.04
CA VAL A 95 11.83 0.71 -6.20
C VAL A 95 11.23 1.91 -5.46
N ALA A 96 12.08 2.79 -4.90
CA ALA A 96 11.62 3.99 -4.22
C ALA A 96 10.90 4.95 -5.18
N ALA A 97 11.47 5.20 -6.34
CA ALA A 97 10.90 6.05 -7.39
C ALA A 97 9.53 5.54 -7.86
N ARG A 98 9.43 4.23 -8.14
CA ARG A 98 8.16 3.59 -8.52
C ARG A 98 7.10 3.72 -7.43
N THR A 99 7.47 3.46 -6.18
CA THR A 99 6.55 3.56 -5.03
C THR A 99 6.05 4.99 -4.86
N TYR A 100 6.94 5.97 -4.99
CA TYR A 100 6.59 7.38 -4.94
C TYR A 100 5.60 7.76 -6.05
N ALA A 101 5.93 7.41 -7.31
CA ALA A 101 5.07 7.69 -8.45
C ALA A 101 3.67 7.10 -8.27
N LEU A 102 3.57 5.81 -7.93
CA LEU A 102 2.29 5.13 -7.69
C LEU A 102 1.47 5.81 -6.58
N LYS A 103 2.14 6.25 -5.50
CA LYS A 103 1.48 6.99 -4.43
C LYS A 103 0.89 8.31 -4.94
N ARG A 104 1.63 9.05 -5.80
CA ARG A 104 1.17 10.34 -6.34
C ARG A 104 0.03 10.18 -7.34
N LEU A 105 0.01 9.10 -8.09
CA LEU A 105 -1.12 8.77 -8.95
C LEU A 105 -2.40 8.48 -8.16
N LEU A 106 -2.28 7.92 -6.94
CA LEU A 106 -3.41 7.68 -6.05
C LEU A 106 -3.81 8.92 -5.24
N VAL A 107 -2.82 9.73 -4.85
CA VAL A 107 -3.01 10.93 -4.04
C VAL A 107 -2.30 12.09 -4.73
N PRO A 108 -2.99 12.83 -5.62
CA PRO A 108 -2.41 13.94 -6.38
C PRO A 108 -1.78 15.01 -5.48
N ASP A 109 -0.64 15.57 -5.91
CA ASP A 109 0.00 16.68 -5.22
C ASP A 109 -0.68 18.01 -5.64
N PRO A 110 -1.22 18.80 -4.69
CA PRO A 110 -1.81 20.09 -5.01
C PRO A 110 -0.84 21.06 -5.69
N ARG A 111 0.47 20.98 -5.42
CA ARG A 111 1.49 21.83 -6.02
C ARG A 111 1.63 21.56 -7.51
N VAL A 112 1.62 20.29 -7.91
CA VAL A 112 1.62 19.89 -9.32
C VAL A 112 0.37 20.40 -10.02
N LYS A 113 -0.80 20.23 -9.39
CA LYS A 113 -2.08 20.69 -9.93
C LYS A 113 -2.17 22.21 -10.07
N ALA A 114 -1.45 22.96 -9.23
CA ALA A 114 -1.38 24.42 -9.32
C ALA A 114 -0.55 24.89 -10.53
N VAL A 115 0.47 24.12 -10.94
CA VAL A 115 1.29 24.43 -12.14
C VAL A 115 0.54 23.99 -13.41
N HIS A 116 0.08 22.74 -13.44
CA HIS A 116 -0.65 22.21 -14.59
C HIS A 116 -1.73 21.22 -14.15
N GLN A 117 -3.00 21.55 -14.41
CA GLN A 117 -4.13 20.79 -13.88
C GLN A 117 -4.22 19.34 -14.38
N ALA A 118 -3.74 19.07 -15.60
CA ALA A 118 -3.72 17.72 -16.15
C ALA A 118 -2.51 16.89 -15.73
N ALA A 119 -1.44 17.51 -15.20
CA ALA A 119 -0.25 16.80 -14.76
C ALA A 119 -0.51 15.97 -13.51
N GLU A 120 0.14 14.81 -13.42
CA GLU A 120 0.12 13.91 -12.25
C GLU A 120 1.40 14.04 -11.45
N LEU A 121 2.51 14.31 -12.14
CA LEU A 121 3.85 14.51 -11.59
C LEU A 121 4.52 15.70 -12.25
N SER A 122 5.59 16.24 -11.62
CA SER A 122 6.46 17.28 -12.17
C SER A 122 7.91 16.78 -12.14
N SER A 123 8.71 17.22 -13.11
CA SER A 123 10.17 16.99 -13.14
C SER A 123 10.95 17.91 -12.19
N ASP A 124 10.28 18.89 -11.56
CA ASP A 124 10.89 19.79 -10.58
C ASP A 124 11.22 19.06 -9.27
N PRO A 125 12.52 18.98 -8.88
CA PRO A 125 12.94 18.34 -7.64
C PRO A 125 12.43 19.06 -6.37
N ALA A 126 12.00 20.32 -6.46
CA ALA A 126 11.38 21.02 -5.33
C ALA A 126 9.92 20.59 -5.09
N VAL A 127 9.27 19.99 -6.07
CA VAL A 127 7.86 19.57 -6.01
C VAL A 127 7.76 18.07 -5.89
N ASN A 128 8.42 17.33 -6.78
CA ASN A 128 8.42 15.86 -6.83
C ASN A 128 9.87 15.33 -6.90
N GLN A 129 10.10 14.27 -7.67
CA GLN A 129 11.42 13.70 -7.93
C GLN A 129 12.05 14.41 -9.13
N ALA A 130 13.37 14.61 -9.09
CA ALA A 130 14.09 15.02 -10.29
C ALA A 130 13.90 13.99 -11.41
N TRP A 131 13.73 14.47 -12.63
CA TRP A 131 13.54 13.59 -13.79
C TRP A 131 14.25 14.19 -15.02
N ILE A 132 14.85 13.35 -15.82
CA ILE A 132 15.42 13.72 -17.12
C ILE A 132 14.91 12.78 -18.20
N SER A 133 14.74 13.29 -19.42
CA SER A 133 14.43 12.46 -20.56
C SER A 133 15.60 11.53 -20.88
N THR A 134 15.31 10.23 -20.99
CA THR A 134 16.28 9.18 -21.36
C THR A 134 16.05 8.72 -22.79
N ALA A 135 15.32 9.49 -23.61
CA ALA A 135 15.14 9.20 -25.02
C ALA A 135 16.49 9.24 -25.73
N VAL A 136 16.90 8.12 -26.30
CA VAL A 136 18.08 7.96 -27.16
C VAL A 136 17.62 8.07 -28.61
#